data_d447a3f4cfe88d7cdcc41d7dc71c3e10
#
_entry.id   d447a3f4cfe88d7cdcc41d7dc71c3e10
#
_cell.length_a   1.000
_cell.length_b   1.000
_cell.length_c   1.000
_cell.angle_alpha   90.00
_cell.angle_beta   90.00
_cell.angle_gamma   90.00
#
_symmetry.space_group_name_H-M   'P 1'
#
loop_
_entity.id
_entity.type
_entity.pdbx_description
1 polymer ?
#
loop_
_entity_poly.entity_id
_entity_poly.type
_entity_poly.pdbx_seq_one_letter_code
_entity_poly.pdbx_strand_id
1 'polypeptide(L)'
;MKILIAPLNWGLGHAARCIPLIHSYLSKGDEVVLGGDGDSLLLLRRTFPDLRVVDLPSLELRYDEDPQQRGFYWRAIPLLIRFTLADRYYLRQVLAREKFDMVISDNRFGLFSRDVHSVYITHQLYPILPKRLRVFQPFARALHAYIYRRYDEVWVPDYEEVNGCLSGDLSHGGRFDKKAKYIGPLSRF
;
A
#
# COMPACT_ATOMS: atom_id res chain seq x y z
N MET A 1 7.64 9.07 -17.74
CA MET A 1 6.28 9.03 -17.14
C MET A 1 6.25 9.90 -15.90
N LYS A 2 5.06 10.34 -15.47
CA LYS A 2 4.86 11.03 -14.20
C LYS A 2 4.13 10.12 -13.22
N ILE A 3 4.75 9.83 -12.08
CA ILE A 3 4.35 8.76 -11.19
C ILE A 3 4.16 9.30 -9.77
N LEU A 4 2.98 9.05 -9.18
CA LEU A 4 2.73 9.30 -7.76
C LEU A 4 3.02 8.01 -6.97
N ILE A 5 3.92 8.07 -6.00
CA ILE A 5 4.25 6.95 -5.12
C ILE A 5 3.87 7.31 -3.69
N ALA A 6 2.99 6.51 -3.09
CA ALA A 6 2.40 6.81 -1.80
C ALA A 6 2.37 5.58 -0.86
N PRO A 7 3.36 5.47 0.06
CA PRO A 7 3.34 4.47 1.11
C PRO A 7 2.34 4.79 2.21
N LEU A 8 1.82 3.75 2.86
CA LEU A 8 1.07 3.86 4.09
C LEU A 8 2.02 4.27 5.24
N ASN A 9 1.57 5.23 6.05
CA ASN A 9 2.29 5.62 7.26
C ASN A 9 1.97 4.65 8.42
N TRP A 10 2.45 3.42 8.32
CA TRP A 10 2.34 2.42 9.36
C TRP A 10 3.69 1.73 9.57
N GLY A 11 4.58 2.45 10.24
CA GLY A 11 5.99 2.10 10.36
C GLY A 11 6.79 2.40 9.10
N LEU A 12 8.11 2.46 9.25
CA LEU A 12 9.04 2.89 8.18
C LEU A 12 9.23 1.85 7.06
N GLY A 13 8.76 0.60 7.26
CA GLY A 13 8.92 -0.49 6.29
C GLY A 13 8.29 -0.20 4.94
N HIS A 14 7.12 0.45 4.92
CA HIS A 14 6.44 0.85 3.69
C HIS A 14 7.24 1.89 2.90
N ALA A 15 7.72 2.91 3.59
CA ALA A 15 8.56 3.93 2.96
C ALA A 15 9.90 3.34 2.50
N ALA A 16 10.55 2.51 3.33
CA ALA A 16 11.84 1.91 3.00
C ALA A 16 11.79 1.05 1.72
N ARG A 17 10.73 0.27 1.52
CA ARG A 17 10.58 -0.53 0.29
C ARG A 17 10.21 0.29 -0.96
N CYS A 18 9.69 1.51 -0.80
CA CYS A 18 9.48 2.41 -1.91
C CYS A 18 10.80 3.03 -2.44
N ILE A 19 11.87 3.10 -1.61
CA ILE A 19 13.15 3.72 -1.99
C ILE A 19 13.74 3.09 -3.26
N PRO A 20 13.94 1.76 -3.36
CA PRO A 20 14.49 1.15 -4.58
C PRO A 20 13.60 1.35 -5.81
N LEU A 21 12.28 1.37 -5.62
CA LEU A 21 11.34 1.68 -6.70
C LEU A 21 11.52 3.11 -7.23
N ILE A 22 11.61 4.08 -6.33
CA ILE A 22 11.84 5.48 -6.67
C ILE A 22 13.16 5.64 -7.44
N HIS A 23 14.25 5.04 -6.94
CA HIS A 23 15.53 5.05 -7.64
C HIS A 23 15.42 4.46 -9.05
N SER A 24 14.71 3.34 -9.21
CA SER A 24 14.51 2.70 -10.52
C SER A 24 13.77 3.58 -11.52
N TYR A 25 12.76 4.33 -11.08
CA TYR A 25 12.04 5.25 -11.96
C TYR A 25 12.88 6.49 -12.29
N LEU A 26 13.53 7.09 -11.29
CA LEU A 26 14.41 8.25 -11.50
C LEU A 26 15.57 7.91 -12.47
N SER A 27 16.16 6.72 -12.37
CA SER A 27 17.23 6.28 -13.28
C SER A 27 16.78 6.12 -14.73
N LYS A 28 15.47 5.94 -14.97
CA LYS A 28 14.86 5.89 -16.29
C LYS A 28 14.45 7.27 -16.83
N GLY A 29 14.66 8.33 -16.05
CA GLY A 29 14.26 9.69 -16.39
C GLY A 29 12.77 9.97 -16.15
N ASP A 30 12.08 9.16 -15.36
CA ASP A 30 10.69 9.38 -14.98
C ASP A 30 10.59 10.47 -13.91
N GLU A 31 9.49 11.24 -13.93
CA GLU A 31 9.15 12.21 -12.89
C GLU A 31 8.43 11.48 -11.74
N VAL A 32 9.01 11.52 -10.54
CA VAL A 32 8.41 10.92 -9.36
C VAL A 32 7.92 12.01 -8.41
N VAL A 33 6.68 11.85 -7.95
CA VAL A 33 6.05 12.68 -6.92
C VAL A 33 5.78 11.80 -5.71
N LEU A 34 6.17 12.26 -4.54
CA LEU A 34 5.96 11.55 -3.29
C LEU A 34 4.57 11.90 -2.73
N GLY A 35 3.79 10.91 -2.36
CA GLY A 35 2.52 11.09 -1.67
C GLY A 35 2.56 10.47 -0.29
N GLY A 36 1.94 11.09 0.71
CA GLY A 36 1.86 10.48 2.03
C GLY A 36 1.75 11.47 3.16
N ASP A 37 2.10 10.99 4.35
CA ASP A 37 2.03 11.71 5.61
C ASP A 37 3.05 11.15 6.62
N GLY A 38 3.25 11.84 7.72
CA GLY A 38 3.99 11.41 8.90
C GLY A 38 5.42 10.92 8.65
N ASP A 39 5.86 9.93 9.43
CA ASP A 39 7.24 9.45 9.43
C ASP A 39 7.65 8.76 8.12
N SER A 40 6.70 8.10 7.45
CA SER A 40 6.94 7.47 6.14
C SER A 40 7.29 8.53 5.09
N LEU A 41 6.54 9.63 5.03
CA LEU A 41 6.82 10.72 4.12
C LEU A 41 8.11 11.46 4.52
N LEU A 42 8.35 11.65 5.81
CA LEU A 42 9.58 12.28 6.32
C LEU A 42 10.83 11.50 5.90
N LEU A 43 10.79 10.16 5.98
CA LEU A 43 11.89 9.32 5.51
C LEU A 43 12.14 9.51 4.02
N LEU A 44 11.08 9.48 3.20
CA LEU A 44 11.22 9.67 1.75
C LEU A 44 11.74 11.07 1.39
N ARG A 45 11.27 12.11 2.06
CA ARG A 45 11.76 13.49 1.85
C ARG A 45 13.24 13.66 2.22
N ARG A 46 13.70 12.97 3.27
CA ARG A 46 15.12 12.98 3.65
C ARG A 46 15.98 12.23 2.64
N THR A 47 15.46 11.18 2.05
CA THR A 47 16.17 10.38 1.05
C THR A 47 16.18 11.06 -0.33
N PHE A 48 15.10 11.76 -0.66
CA PHE A 48 14.87 12.42 -1.95
C PHE A 48 14.41 13.88 -1.73
N PRO A 49 15.32 14.77 -1.29
CA PRO A 49 14.95 16.15 -0.90
C PRO A 49 14.40 16.99 -2.07
N ASP A 50 14.79 16.67 -3.30
CA ASP A 50 14.43 17.43 -4.50
C ASP A 50 13.10 17.00 -5.12
N LEU A 51 12.51 15.88 -4.64
CA LEU A 51 11.25 15.40 -5.18
C LEU A 51 10.07 16.20 -4.62
N ARG A 52 9.13 16.48 -5.51
CA ARG A 52 7.88 17.14 -5.13
C ARG A 52 7.02 16.21 -4.25
N VAL A 53 6.30 16.83 -3.33
CA VAL A 53 5.45 16.15 -2.35
C VAL A 53 4.00 16.58 -2.51
N VAL A 54 3.10 15.62 -2.31
CA VAL A 54 1.65 15.80 -2.16
C VAL A 54 1.24 15.26 -0.81
N ASP A 55 0.67 16.12 0.03
CA ASP A 55 0.13 15.70 1.32
C ASP A 55 -1.14 14.88 1.11
N LEU A 56 -1.16 13.69 1.69
CA LEU A 56 -2.29 12.79 1.71
C LEU A 56 -2.80 12.60 3.15
N PRO A 57 -4.05 12.16 3.33
CA PRO A 57 -4.62 12.01 4.67
C PRO A 57 -3.84 11.02 5.53
N SER A 58 -3.77 11.32 6.83
CA SER A 58 -3.12 10.48 7.83
C SER A 58 -4.03 9.36 8.31
N LEU A 59 -3.46 8.17 8.49
CA LEU A 59 -4.07 7.05 9.21
C LEU A 59 -3.41 6.92 10.57
N GLU A 60 -3.96 7.58 11.57
CA GLU A 60 -3.49 7.43 12.95
C GLU A 60 -4.11 6.20 13.62
N LEU A 61 -3.59 5.04 13.33
CA LEU A 61 -3.86 3.83 14.10
C LEU A 61 -2.88 3.79 15.27
N ARG A 62 -3.35 4.18 16.47
CA ARG A 62 -2.61 3.95 17.69
C ARG A 62 -2.89 2.52 18.16
N TYR A 63 -1.84 1.73 18.30
CA TYR A 63 -1.91 0.49 19.06
C TYR A 63 -2.03 0.90 20.54
N ASP A 64 -3.23 0.76 21.12
CA ASP A 64 -3.36 0.80 22.57
C ASP A 64 -2.54 -0.36 23.15
N GLU A 65 -1.85 -0.11 24.26
CA GLU A 65 -1.04 -1.11 24.98
C GLU A 65 -1.88 -2.23 25.61
N ASP A 66 -3.16 -2.37 25.23
CA ASP A 66 -4.02 -3.45 25.73
C ASP A 66 -3.52 -4.80 25.18
N PRO A 67 -2.96 -5.68 26.04
CA PRO A 67 -2.45 -6.99 25.63
C PRO A 67 -3.51 -7.89 24.98
N GLN A 68 -4.78 -7.58 25.14
CA GLN A 68 -5.89 -8.40 24.63
C GLN A 68 -6.52 -7.84 23.35
N GLN A 69 -6.21 -6.61 22.92
CA GLN A 69 -6.71 -5.95 21.70
C GLN A 69 -8.24 -6.14 21.45
N ARG A 70 -9.03 -6.29 22.50
CA ARG A 70 -10.47 -6.64 22.39
C ARG A 70 -11.30 -5.61 21.64
N GLY A 71 -10.89 -4.33 21.68
CA GLY A 71 -11.56 -3.24 20.97
C GLY A 71 -10.93 -2.79 19.67
N PHE A 72 -9.70 -3.25 19.37
CA PHE A 72 -8.91 -2.74 18.26
C PHE A 72 -9.61 -2.88 16.90
N TYR A 73 -10.11 -4.07 16.59
CA TYR A 73 -10.73 -4.32 15.27
C TYR A 73 -12.02 -3.53 15.04
N TRP A 74 -12.85 -3.37 16.07
CA TRP A 74 -14.09 -2.59 15.98
C TRP A 74 -13.85 -1.10 15.79
N ARG A 75 -12.72 -0.58 16.33
CA ARG A 75 -12.28 0.80 16.12
C ARG A 75 -11.53 0.97 14.80
N ALA A 76 -10.74 -0.02 14.40
CA ALA A 76 -9.94 0.02 13.20
C ALA A 76 -10.80 0.00 11.91
N ILE A 77 -11.88 -0.77 11.85
CA ILE A 77 -12.73 -0.90 10.66
C ILE A 77 -13.31 0.45 10.22
N PRO A 78 -14.03 1.21 11.07
CA PRO A 78 -14.55 2.52 10.68
C PRO A 78 -13.46 3.49 10.28
N LEU A 79 -12.32 3.45 10.98
CA LEU A 79 -11.18 4.31 10.69
C LEU A 79 -10.57 3.98 9.32
N LEU A 80 -10.39 2.70 8.99
CA LEU A 80 -9.92 2.24 7.67
C LEU A 80 -10.88 2.66 6.55
N ILE A 81 -12.19 2.58 6.79
CA ILE A 81 -13.20 3.04 5.81
C ILE A 81 -13.05 4.55 5.58
N ARG A 82 -13.01 5.33 6.67
CA ARG A 82 -12.82 6.79 6.56
C ARG A 82 -11.53 7.15 5.84
N PHE A 83 -10.45 6.48 6.17
CA PHE A 83 -9.16 6.69 5.55
C PHE A 83 -9.19 6.33 4.05
N THR A 84 -9.80 5.20 3.69
CA THR A 84 -9.96 4.80 2.28
C THR A 84 -10.78 5.83 1.49
N LEU A 85 -11.86 6.36 2.08
CA LEU A 85 -12.68 7.40 1.46
C LEU A 85 -11.92 8.73 1.34
N ALA A 86 -11.14 9.09 2.37
CA ALA A 86 -10.30 10.27 2.34
C ALA A 86 -9.21 10.15 1.26
N ASP A 87 -8.49 9.04 1.19
CA ASP A 87 -7.51 8.76 0.12
C ASP A 87 -8.11 8.98 -1.27
N ARG A 88 -9.31 8.43 -1.48
CA ARG A 88 -10.01 8.55 -2.75
C ARG A 88 -10.41 9.99 -3.08
N TYR A 89 -10.87 10.73 -2.08
CA TYR A 89 -11.22 12.13 -2.24
C TYR A 89 -9.97 12.96 -2.59
N TYR A 90 -8.87 12.81 -1.82
CA TYR A 90 -7.64 13.55 -2.06
C TYR A 90 -6.99 13.19 -3.38
N LEU A 91 -6.96 11.90 -3.76
CA LEU A 91 -6.45 11.49 -5.08
C LEU A 91 -7.21 12.19 -6.22
N ARG A 92 -8.55 12.27 -6.12
CA ARG A 92 -9.36 13.00 -7.13
C ARG A 92 -8.97 14.47 -7.21
N GLN A 93 -8.72 15.13 -6.07
CA GLN A 93 -8.26 16.53 -6.05
C GLN A 93 -6.88 16.69 -6.72
N VAL A 94 -5.98 15.75 -6.48
CA VAL A 94 -4.65 15.74 -7.10
C VAL A 94 -4.77 15.54 -8.61
N LEU A 95 -5.52 14.54 -9.06
CA LEU A 95 -5.71 14.23 -10.48
C LEU A 95 -6.49 15.33 -11.24
N ALA A 96 -7.34 16.08 -10.57
CA ALA A 96 -8.04 17.23 -11.17
C ALA A 96 -7.10 18.41 -11.44
N ARG A 97 -6.00 18.52 -10.71
CA ARG A 97 -5.03 19.60 -10.85
C ARG A 97 -3.88 19.26 -11.78
N GLU A 98 -3.60 17.97 -11.92
CA GLU A 98 -2.39 17.51 -12.56
C GLU A 98 -2.56 16.09 -13.11
N LYS A 99 -2.00 15.85 -14.30
CA LYS A 99 -2.01 14.53 -14.93
C LYS A 99 -0.85 13.68 -14.42
N PHE A 100 -1.17 12.44 -14.06
CA PHE A 100 -0.22 11.39 -13.77
C PHE A 100 -0.43 10.24 -14.75
N ASP A 101 0.65 9.56 -15.09
CA ASP A 101 0.61 8.34 -15.92
C ASP A 101 0.37 7.10 -15.05
N MET A 102 0.83 7.15 -13.78
CA MET A 102 0.73 6.03 -12.84
C MET A 102 0.59 6.52 -11.40
N VAL A 103 -0.18 5.77 -10.61
CA VAL A 103 -0.27 5.91 -9.16
C VAL A 103 0.14 4.59 -8.51
N ILE A 104 1.16 4.59 -7.68
CA ILE A 104 1.64 3.43 -6.94
C ILE A 104 1.27 3.61 -5.46
N SER A 105 0.37 2.78 -5.00
CA SER A 105 -0.15 2.76 -3.63
C SER A 105 0.47 1.61 -2.85
N ASP A 106 1.22 1.89 -1.82
CA ASP A 106 1.71 0.86 -0.93
C ASP A 106 0.82 0.76 0.31
N ASN A 107 -0.05 -0.25 0.31
CA ASN A 107 -1.07 -0.55 1.34
C ASN A 107 -2.07 0.57 1.66
N ARG A 108 -2.21 1.59 0.82
CA ARG A 108 -3.28 2.60 0.93
C ARG A 108 -4.46 2.18 0.05
N PHE A 109 -5.57 1.80 0.64
CA PHE A 109 -6.70 1.14 -0.03
C PHE A 109 -7.52 2.05 -0.95
N GLY A 110 -7.41 3.36 -0.82
CA GLY A 110 -8.21 4.34 -1.56
C GLY A 110 -7.52 4.98 -2.76
N LEU A 111 -6.22 4.77 -2.96
CA LEU A 111 -5.44 5.45 -3.99
C LEU A 111 -5.51 4.74 -5.35
N PHE A 112 -6.70 4.65 -5.92
CA PHE A 112 -6.92 4.15 -7.28
C PHE A 112 -7.89 5.04 -8.05
N SER A 113 -7.75 5.10 -9.38
CA SER A 113 -8.67 5.80 -10.28
C SER A 113 -8.82 5.01 -11.58
N ARG A 114 -9.91 5.26 -12.31
CA ARG A 114 -10.09 4.74 -13.67
C ARG A 114 -9.38 5.57 -14.73
N ASP A 115 -8.96 6.78 -14.34
CA ASP A 115 -8.37 7.79 -15.24
C ASP A 115 -6.85 7.72 -15.26
N VAL A 116 -6.23 6.87 -14.42
CA VAL A 116 -4.79 6.71 -14.30
C VAL A 116 -4.45 5.25 -13.96
N HIS A 117 -3.38 4.72 -14.52
CA HIS A 117 -2.92 3.37 -14.21
C HIS A 117 -2.56 3.26 -12.73
N SER A 118 -3.29 2.41 -12.01
CA SER A 118 -3.21 2.30 -10.55
C SER A 118 -2.62 0.95 -10.14
N VAL A 119 -1.52 1.00 -9.38
CA VAL A 119 -0.79 -0.16 -8.88
C VAL A 119 -0.94 -0.24 -7.36
N TYR A 120 -1.24 -1.42 -6.86
CA TYR A 120 -1.30 -1.70 -5.43
C TYR A 120 -0.14 -2.60 -5.00
N ILE A 121 0.68 -2.13 -4.07
CA ILE A 121 1.76 -2.95 -3.49
C ILE A 121 1.30 -3.53 -2.17
N THR A 122 1.41 -4.84 -2.02
CA THR A 122 1.16 -5.53 -0.75
C THR A 122 1.87 -6.89 -0.70
N HIS A 123 2.44 -7.22 0.45
CA HIS A 123 2.90 -8.58 0.76
C HIS A 123 1.82 -9.45 1.41
N GLN A 124 0.63 -8.88 1.67
CA GLN A 124 -0.49 -9.53 2.34
C GLN A 124 -1.67 -9.74 1.39
N LEU A 125 -1.48 -10.50 0.31
CA LEU A 125 -2.59 -10.88 -0.58
C LEU A 125 -3.69 -11.62 0.16
N TYR A 126 -3.29 -12.44 1.13
CA TYR A 126 -4.18 -13.27 1.94
C TYR A 126 -4.04 -12.90 3.41
N PRO A 127 -4.68 -11.79 3.88
CA PRO A 127 -4.57 -11.37 5.26
C PRO A 127 -4.95 -12.51 6.21
N ILE A 128 -4.17 -12.68 7.30
CA ILE A 128 -4.39 -13.71 8.30
C ILE A 128 -4.92 -13.05 9.56
N LEU A 129 -6.11 -13.46 9.99
CA LEU A 129 -6.72 -12.99 11.22
C LEU A 129 -6.22 -13.78 12.44
N PRO A 130 -6.16 -13.16 13.62
CA PRO A 130 -5.86 -13.85 14.87
C PRO A 130 -6.80 -15.03 15.11
N LYS A 131 -6.32 -16.03 15.87
CA LYS A 131 -7.07 -17.28 16.12
C LYS A 131 -8.53 -17.07 16.54
N ARG A 132 -8.80 -16.05 17.38
CA ARG A 132 -10.15 -15.72 17.88
C ARG A 132 -11.11 -15.20 16.79
N LEU A 133 -10.57 -14.66 15.68
CA LEU A 133 -11.34 -14.09 14.58
C LEU A 133 -11.29 -14.95 13.32
N ARG A 134 -10.74 -16.14 13.40
CA ARG A 134 -10.56 -17.04 12.23
C ARG A 134 -11.86 -17.39 11.50
N VAL A 135 -12.97 -17.39 12.19
CA VAL A 135 -14.29 -17.60 11.58
C VAL A 135 -14.60 -16.53 10.51
N PHE A 136 -14.07 -15.29 10.67
CA PHE A 136 -14.21 -14.21 9.71
C PHE A 136 -13.12 -14.16 8.63
N GLN A 137 -12.19 -15.11 8.63
CA GLN A 137 -11.09 -15.21 7.68
C GLN A 137 -11.53 -15.14 6.21
N PRO A 138 -12.55 -15.92 5.76
CA PRO A 138 -13.02 -15.86 4.37
C PRO A 138 -13.55 -14.46 4.01
N PHE A 139 -14.27 -13.81 4.93
CA PHE A 139 -14.80 -12.48 4.72
C PHE A 139 -13.67 -11.44 4.60
N ALA A 140 -12.68 -11.47 5.48
CA ALA A 140 -11.53 -10.57 5.43
C ALA A 140 -10.76 -10.71 4.11
N ARG A 141 -10.54 -11.94 3.65
CA ARG A 141 -9.90 -12.22 2.36
C ARG A 141 -10.74 -11.73 1.18
N ALA A 142 -12.05 -11.94 1.20
CA ALA A 142 -12.95 -11.48 0.15
C ALA A 142 -13.00 -9.94 0.08
N LEU A 143 -13.04 -9.27 1.24
CA LEU A 143 -13.02 -7.81 1.32
C LEU A 143 -11.69 -7.25 0.79
N HIS A 144 -10.56 -7.83 1.19
CA HIS A 144 -9.26 -7.41 0.69
C HIS A 144 -9.15 -7.63 -0.82
N ALA A 145 -9.60 -8.79 -1.32
CA ALA A 145 -9.65 -9.07 -2.75
C ALA A 145 -10.54 -8.06 -3.51
N TYR A 146 -11.69 -7.70 -2.95
CA TYR A 146 -12.56 -6.68 -3.52
C TYR A 146 -11.87 -5.32 -3.62
N ILE A 147 -11.03 -4.96 -2.65
CA ILE A 147 -10.27 -3.71 -2.66
C ILE A 147 -9.18 -3.72 -3.74
N TYR A 148 -8.28 -4.71 -3.71
CA TYR A 148 -7.14 -4.71 -4.62
C TYR A 148 -7.53 -4.98 -6.09
N ARG A 149 -8.66 -5.64 -6.35
CA ARG A 149 -9.19 -5.82 -7.71
C ARG A 149 -9.60 -4.52 -8.41
N ARG A 150 -9.71 -3.43 -7.68
CA ARG A 150 -9.98 -2.10 -8.23
C ARG A 150 -8.77 -1.44 -8.85
N TYR A 151 -7.59 -1.94 -8.52
CA TYR A 151 -6.34 -1.54 -9.13
C TYR A 151 -6.12 -2.30 -10.44
N ASP A 152 -5.33 -1.73 -11.33
CA ASP A 152 -4.99 -2.36 -12.62
C ASP A 152 -4.01 -3.51 -12.40
N GLU A 153 -3.04 -3.31 -11.49
CA GLU A 153 -2.04 -4.31 -11.10
C GLU A 153 -1.91 -4.40 -9.59
N VAL A 154 -1.52 -5.58 -9.12
CA VAL A 154 -1.12 -5.82 -7.73
C VAL A 154 0.31 -6.34 -7.73
N TRP A 155 1.21 -5.59 -7.11
CA TRP A 155 2.60 -5.98 -7.00
C TRP A 155 2.88 -6.58 -5.63
N VAL A 156 3.46 -7.77 -5.65
CA VAL A 156 3.82 -8.51 -4.44
C VAL A 156 5.34 -8.46 -4.30
N PRO A 157 5.87 -7.75 -3.28
CA PRO A 157 7.32 -7.67 -3.05
C PRO A 157 7.83 -8.94 -2.37
N ASP A 158 7.75 -10.04 -3.09
CA ASP A 158 8.16 -11.38 -2.66
C ASP A 158 8.57 -12.20 -3.89
N TYR A 159 9.16 -13.37 -3.66
CA TYR A 159 9.43 -14.33 -4.73
C TYR A 159 8.16 -15.07 -5.14
N GLU A 160 8.04 -15.40 -6.42
CA GLU A 160 6.91 -16.18 -6.94
C GLU A 160 6.95 -17.64 -6.46
N GLU A 161 8.15 -18.16 -6.25
CA GLU A 161 8.35 -19.53 -5.80
C GLU A 161 8.04 -19.68 -4.31
N VAL A 162 7.16 -20.62 -3.96
CA VAL A 162 6.74 -20.90 -2.58
C VAL A 162 7.93 -21.23 -1.66
N ASN A 163 8.92 -21.99 -2.17
CA ASN A 163 10.09 -22.44 -1.42
C ASN A 163 11.11 -21.33 -1.09
N GLY A 164 10.95 -20.16 -1.65
CA GLY A 164 11.83 -19.01 -1.41
C GLY A 164 11.11 -17.78 -0.86
N CYS A 165 9.78 -17.88 -0.66
CA CYS A 165 8.98 -16.73 -0.26
C CYS A 165 9.30 -16.25 1.16
N LEU A 166 9.30 -14.93 1.33
CA LEU A 166 9.57 -14.28 2.61
C LEU A 166 8.31 -14.08 3.45
N SER A 167 7.15 -13.96 2.81
CA SER A 167 5.87 -13.64 3.45
C SER A 167 5.00 -14.87 3.71
N GLY A 168 5.41 -16.06 3.28
CA GLY A 168 4.71 -17.32 3.50
C GLY A 168 3.25 -17.27 3.05
N ASP A 169 2.34 -17.75 3.90
CA ASP A 169 0.89 -17.79 3.63
C ASP A 169 0.25 -16.42 3.41
N LEU A 170 0.90 -15.33 3.79
CA LEU A 170 0.40 -13.97 3.53
C LEU A 170 0.40 -13.64 2.03
N SER A 171 1.41 -14.10 1.30
CA SER A 171 1.53 -13.90 -0.15
C SER A 171 1.09 -15.12 -0.97
N HIS A 172 1.18 -16.35 -0.40
CA HIS A 172 0.94 -17.63 -1.09
C HIS A 172 -0.21 -18.44 -0.50
N GLY A 173 -0.98 -17.91 0.45
CA GLY A 173 -2.00 -18.63 1.21
C GLY A 173 -3.33 -18.92 0.50
N GLY A 174 -3.42 -18.78 -0.83
CA GLY A 174 -4.65 -18.95 -1.58
C GLY A 174 -4.43 -19.19 -3.07
N ARG A 175 -5.53 -19.13 -3.85
CA ARG A 175 -5.44 -19.17 -5.31
C ARG A 175 -4.79 -17.87 -5.83
N PHE A 176 -3.84 -18.03 -6.73
CA PHE A 176 -3.20 -16.90 -7.41
C PHE A 176 -4.24 -16.01 -8.09
N ASP A 177 -4.17 -14.70 -7.83
CA ASP A 177 -4.98 -13.72 -8.56
C ASP A 177 -4.21 -13.30 -9.82
N LYS A 178 -4.89 -13.34 -10.98
CA LYS A 178 -4.29 -13.01 -12.29
C LYS A 178 -3.71 -11.59 -12.37
N LYS A 179 -4.14 -10.70 -11.48
CA LYS A 179 -3.60 -9.33 -11.39
C LYS A 179 -2.34 -9.23 -10.53
N ALA A 180 -2.03 -10.25 -9.72
CA ALA A 180 -0.88 -10.23 -8.87
C ALA A 180 0.39 -10.56 -9.66
N LYS A 181 1.40 -9.72 -9.50
CA LYS A 181 2.74 -9.88 -10.07
C LYS A 181 3.74 -9.90 -8.93
N TYR A 182 4.52 -10.97 -8.83
CA TYR A 182 5.65 -11.02 -7.90
C TYR A 182 6.81 -10.24 -8.51
N ILE A 183 7.28 -9.23 -7.79
CA ILE A 183 8.31 -8.29 -8.28
C ILE A 183 9.66 -8.48 -7.59
N GLY A 184 9.79 -9.55 -6.80
CA GLY A 184 10.94 -9.78 -5.96
C GLY A 184 10.93 -8.90 -4.69
N PRO A 185 11.79 -9.22 -3.72
CA PRO A 185 11.89 -8.44 -2.49
C PRO A 185 12.35 -7.02 -2.78
N LEU A 186 11.63 -6.04 -2.24
CA LEU A 186 12.04 -4.65 -2.27
C LEU A 186 12.87 -4.36 -1.02
N SER A 187 14.19 -4.47 -1.15
CA SER A 187 15.13 -4.13 -0.09
C SER A 187 15.84 -2.82 -0.39
N ARG A 188 16.10 -2.08 0.65
CA ARG A 188 16.89 -0.85 0.63
C ARG A 188 18.41 -1.11 0.52
N PHE A 189 18.81 -2.35 0.72
CA PHE A 189 20.21 -2.83 0.72
C PHE A 189 20.46 -3.79 -0.42
#